data_5149cff7d775ebf385c667c4f4656db0
#
_entry.id   5149cff7d775ebf385c667c4f4656db0
#
_cell.length_a   1.000
_cell.length_b   1.000
_cell.length_c   1.000
_cell.angle_alpha   90.00
_cell.angle_beta   90.00
_cell.angle_gamma   90.00
#
_symmetry.space_group_name_H-M   'P 1'
#
loop_
_entity.id
_entity.type
_entity.pdbx_description
1 polymer ?
#
loop_
_entity_poly.entity_id
_entity_poly.type
_entity_poly.pdbx_seq_one_letter_code
_entity_poly.pdbx_strand_id
1 'polypeptide(L)'
;QNVASDYEPETVNTDGWEATRLAWGTLFARITVILCFLHSFIKIRDRCKRMKDLYGAIQTRVWEAYRAIDATAFTQKIAELQAWAVAQLPPGSGLEAVLKLCHRAPEFVKAYDHPSAYRTSNMLDRHMEPLDHYLDSCKYFHGHLMSGEYSCRSWALLHNFQPYCPRANSAPAYKSPAHRLNGFVYHDNWLHNLLISASMGGYRQ
;
A
#
# COMPACT_ATOMS: atom_id res chain seq x y z
N GLN A 1 -10.95 17.16 11.38
CA GLN A 1 -11.78 16.75 12.50
C GLN A 1 -13.14 16.36 11.93
N ASN A 2 -13.67 15.21 12.32
CA ASN A 2 -14.98 14.65 11.92
C ASN A 2 -15.08 14.14 10.48
N VAL A 3 -14.18 13.25 10.08
CA VAL A 3 -14.32 12.60 8.76
C VAL A 3 -15.44 11.58 8.78
N ALA A 4 -15.59 10.79 9.81
CA ALA A 4 -16.73 9.94 10.12
C ALA A 4 -16.56 9.51 11.58
N SER A 5 -17.53 9.81 12.43
CA SER A 5 -17.48 9.48 13.86
C SER A 5 -17.48 7.96 14.12
N ASP A 6 -17.89 7.21 13.12
CA ASP A 6 -18.06 5.75 13.11
C ASP A 6 -17.06 5.01 12.21
N TYR A 7 -16.02 5.70 11.72
CA TYR A 7 -14.95 5.05 10.97
C TYR A 7 -14.05 4.20 11.88
N GLU A 8 -14.25 2.90 11.83
CA GLU A 8 -13.47 1.91 12.58
C GLU A 8 -12.90 0.87 11.61
N PRO A 9 -11.67 1.08 11.09
CA PRO A 9 -11.04 0.14 10.19
C PRO A 9 -10.64 -1.14 10.92
N GLU A 10 -10.94 -2.30 10.36
CA GLU A 10 -10.54 -3.61 10.90
C GLU A 10 -9.05 -3.88 10.67
N THR A 11 -8.54 -3.46 9.54
CA THR A 11 -7.16 -3.75 9.13
C THR A 11 -6.47 -2.53 8.53
N VAL A 12 -5.15 -2.46 8.71
CA VAL A 12 -4.27 -1.56 7.97
C VAL A 12 -3.06 -2.33 7.44
N ASN A 13 -2.71 -2.10 6.17
CA ASN A 13 -1.49 -2.64 5.59
C ASN A 13 -0.38 -1.59 5.61
N THR A 14 0.80 -1.92 6.16
CA THR A 14 1.93 -1.01 6.27
C THR A 14 3.25 -1.69 5.89
N ASP A 15 4.27 -0.89 5.58
CA ASP A 15 5.65 -1.36 5.34
C ASP A 15 6.34 -1.88 6.61
N GLY A 16 5.69 -1.71 7.78
CA GLY A 16 6.19 -2.13 9.08
C GLY A 16 7.07 -1.09 9.77
N TRP A 17 7.01 0.18 9.34
CA TRP A 17 7.62 1.28 10.11
C TRP A 17 6.93 1.40 11.46
N GLU A 18 7.73 1.38 12.53
CA GLU A 18 7.21 1.27 13.89
C GLU A 18 6.33 2.46 14.29
N ALA A 19 6.73 3.67 13.91
CA ALA A 19 5.95 4.87 14.19
C ALA A 19 4.54 4.81 13.56
N THR A 20 4.42 4.31 12.33
CA THR A 20 3.12 4.10 11.67
C THR A 20 2.29 3.06 12.40
N ARG A 21 2.90 1.94 12.81
CA ARG A 21 2.20 0.88 13.55
C ARG A 21 1.67 1.38 14.90
N LEU A 22 2.48 2.14 15.64
CA LEU A 22 2.10 2.75 16.92
C LEU A 22 0.99 3.79 16.73
N ALA A 23 1.08 4.65 15.72
CA ALA A 23 0.07 5.66 15.44
C ALA A 23 -1.29 5.01 15.15
N TRP A 24 -1.34 3.99 14.30
CA TRP A 24 -2.57 3.26 14.00
C TRP A 24 -3.15 2.54 15.23
N GLY A 25 -2.32 1.87 16.02
CA GLY A 25 -2.73 1.21 17.26
C GLY A 25 -3.23 2.18 18.32
N THR A 26 -2.69 3.41 18.36
CA THR A 26 -3.16 4.46 19.28
C THR A 26 -4.51 5.03 18.84
N LEU A 27 -4.71 5.20 17.53
CA LEU A 27 -5.96 5.74 16.98
C LEU A 27 -7.11 4.73 17.01
N PHE A 28 -6.80 3.45 16.79
CA PHE A 28 -7.78 2.38 16.65
C PHE A 28 -7.35 1.15 17.47
N ALA A 29 -7.88 1.02 18.68
CA ALA A 29 -7.47 -0.01 19.63
C ALA A 29 -7.67 -1.47 19.14
N ARG A 30 -8.58 -1.68 18.16
CA ARG A 30 -8.91 -3.01 17.62
C ARG A 30 -8.29 -3.30 16.27
N ILE A 31 -7.48 -2.37 15.73
CA ILE A 31 -6.96 -2.52 14.37
C ILE A 31 -5.95 -3.66 14.26
N THR A 32 -6.11 -4.49 13.25
CA THR A 32 -5.10 -5.49 12.89
C THR A 32 -4.12 -4.89 11.90
N VAL A 33 -2.85 -4.78 12.32
CA VAL A 33 -1.78 -4.30 11.44
C VAL A 33 -1.24 -5.50 10.64
N ILE A 34 -1.43 -5.45 9.32
CA ILE A 34 -0.92 -6.41 8.36
C ILE A 34 0.36 -5.84 7.74
N LEU A 35 1.41 -6.66 7.77
CA LEU A 35 2.68 -6.26 7.20
C LEU A 35 2.69 -6.43 5.68
N CYS A 36 3.19 -5.43 4.96
CA CYS A 36 3.36 -5.50 3.51
C CYS A 36 4.43 -6.53 3.12
N PHE A 37 4.01 -7.60 2.46
CA PHE A 37 4.90 -8.65 2.00
C PHE A 37 5.88 -8.16 0.93
N LEU A 38 5.42 -7.30 0.02
CA LEU A 38 6.21 -6.73 -1.07
C LEU A 38 7.43 -5.96 -0.56
N HIS A 39 7.29 -5.15 0.48
CA HIS A 39 8.42 -4.40 1.06
C HIS A 39 9.50 -5.32 1.64
N SER A 40 9.10 -6.45 2.23
CA SER A 40 10.06 -7.46 2.70
C SER A 40 10.78 -8.13 1.51
N PHE A 41 10.07 -8.42 0.42
CA PHE A 41 10.66 -8.95 -0.80
C PHE A 41 11.61 -7.94 -1.48
N ILE A 42 11.25 -6.66 -1.54
CA ILE A 42 12.12 -5.60 -2.12
C ILE A 42 13.47 -5.57 -1.38
N LYS A 43 13.47 -5.68 -0.06
CA LYS A 43 14.71 -5.75 0.74
C LYS A 43 15.56 -6.98 0.40
N ILE A 44 14.92 -8.13 0.16
CA ILE A 44 15.62 -9.34 -0.31
C ILE A 44 16.19 -9.11 -1.71
N ARG A 45 15.38 -8.61 -2.64
CA ARG A 45 15.80 -8.30 -4.00
C ARG A 45 17.07 -7.43 -4.01
N ASP A 46 17.08 -6.35 -3.24
CA ASP A 46 18.19 -5.39 -3.25
C ASP A 46 19.49 -5.98 -2.69
N ARG A 47 19.41 -6.97 -1.80
CA ARG A 47 20.56 -7.67 -1.24
C ARG A 47 21.02 -8.87 -2.09
N CYS A 48 20.08 -9.54 -2.77
CA CYS A 48 20.33 -10.81 -3.47
C CYS A 48 20.40 -10.67 -4.99
N LYS A 49 19.99 -9.53 -5.61
CA LYS A 49 19.93 -9.36 -7.07
C LYS A 49 21.22 -9.66 -7.82
N ARG A 50 22.38 -9.61 -7.15
CA ARG A 50 23.69 -9.95 -7.73
C ARG A 50 24.04 -11.44 -7.66
N MET A 51 23.23 -12.25 -6.98
CA MET A 51 23.48 -13.67 -6.74
C MET A 51 23.05 -14.57 -7.91
N LYS A 52 22.73 -14.01 -9.08
CA LYS A 52 22.37 -14.75 -10.33
C LYS A 52 21.30 -15.83 -10.06
N ASP A 53 21.66 -17.11 -10.28
CA ASP A 53 20.74 -18.25 -10.17
C ASP A 53 20.16 -18.43 -8.77
N LEU A 54 20.92 -18.15 -7.73
CA LEU A 54 20.42 -18.17 -6.36
C LEU A 54 19.32 -17.14 -6.14
N TYR A 55 19.41 -15.96 -6.77
CA TYR A 55 18.34 -14.97 -6.67
C TYR A 55 17.05 -15.47 -7.32
N GLY A 56 17.11 -16.12 -8.47
CA GLY A 56 15.94 -16.74 -9.11
C GLY A 56 15.29 -17.79 -8.21
N ALA A 57 16.09 -18.63 -7.54
CA ALA A 57 15.60 -19.62 -6.60
C ALA A 57 14.97 -19.00 -5.35
N ILE A 58 15.53 -17.91 -4.81
CA ILE A 58 14.94 -17.13 -3.71
C ILE A 58 13.58 -16.57 -4.14
N GLN A 59 13.56 -15.91 -5.29
CA GLN A 59 12.35 -15.27 -5.82
C GLN A 59 11.21 -16.28 -5.96
N THR A 60 11.47 -17.42 -6.58
CA THR A 60 10.46 -18.49 -6.76
C THR A 60 9.87 -18.91 -5.41
N ARG A 61 10.70 -19.25 -4.43
CA ARG A 61 10.25 -19.73 -3.11
C ARG A 61 9.49 -18.68 -2.31
N VAL A 62 9.95 -17.42 -2.36
CA VAL A 62 9.26 -16.31 -1.69
C VAL A 62 7.87 -16.10 -2.28
N TRP A 63 7.73 -16.16 -3.61
CA TRP A 63 6.43 -16.00 -4.26
C TRP A 63 5.54 -17.24 -4.13
N GLU A 64 6.09 -18.45 -3.99
CA GLU A 64 5.34 -19.65 -3.62
C GLU A 64 4.71 -19.49 -2.23
N ALA A 65 5.49 -19.02 -1.25
CA ALA A 65 4.94 -18.71 0.08
C ALA A 65 3.85 -17.64 0.01
N TYR A 66 4.06 -16.55 -0.74
CA TYR A 66 3.06 -15.51 -0.90
C TYR A 66 1.73 -16.03 -1.48
N ARG A 67 1.81 -16.99 -2.44
CA ARG A 67 0.63 -17.56 -3.11
C ARG A 67 -0.03 -18.69 -2.32
N ALA A 68 0.46 -19.03 -1.14
CA ALA A 68 -0.16 -20.04 -0.29
C ALA A 68 -1.64 -19.71 -0.03
N ILE A 69 -2.46 -20.74 -0.07
CA ILE A 69 -3.93 -20.60 0.00
C ILE A 69 -4.44 -20.32 1.41
N ASP A 70 -3.69 -20.74 2.41
CA ASP A 70 -4.03 -20.59 3.84
C ASP A 70 -2.79 -20.34 4.71
N ALA A 71 -3.02 -20.06 5.98
CA ALA A 71 -1.98 -19.78 6.97
C ALA A 71 -1.05 -20.98 7.20
N THR A 72 -1.57 -22.20 7.15
CA THR A 72 -0.79 -23.43 7.35
C THR A 72 0.17 -23.65 6.20
N ALA A 73 -0.33 -23.60 4.97
CA ALA A 73 0.49 -23.71 3.75
C ALA A 73 1.54 -22.59 3.67
N PHE A 74 1.17 -21.37 4.05
CA PHE A 74 2.12 -20.26 4.13
C PHE A 74 3.24 -20.56 5.13
N THR A 75 2.91 -20.96 6.35
CA THR A 75 3.88 -21.25 7.39
C THR A 75 4.82 -22.38 6.98
N GLN A 76 4.28 -23.43 6.34
CA GLN A 76 5.09 -24.52 5.81
C GLN A 76 6.06 -24.03 4.73
N LYS A 77 5.60 -23.22 3.76
CA LYS A 77 6.45 -22.67 2.69
C LYS A 77 7.54 -21.74 3.23
N ILE A 78 7.25 -20.98 4.29
CA ILE A 78 8.26 -20.16 4.98
C ILE A 78 9.31 -21.04 5.68
N ALA A 79 8.91 -22.14 6.32
CA ALA A 79 9.87 -23.06 6.93
C ALA A 79 10.77 -23.76 5.88
N GLU A 80 10.19 -24.16 4.75
CA GLU A 80 10.93 -24.71 3.60
C GLU A 80 11.93 -23.66 3.05
N LEU A 81 11.50 -22.39 2.89
CA LEU A 81 12.36 -21.31 2.47
C LEU A 81 13.51 -21.08 3.45
N GLN A 82 13.23 -21.07 4.75
CA GLN A 82 14.24 -20.88 5.80
C GLN A 82 15.29 -21.98 5.77
N ALA A 83 14.88 -23.23 5.75
CA ALA A 83 15.78 -24.40 5.70
C ALA A 83 16.66 -24.36 4.44
N TRP A 84 16.06 -24.07 3.28
CA TRP A 84 16.77 -23.94 2.02
C TRP A 84 17.78 -22.79 2.04
N ALA A 85 17.38 -21.62 2.58
CA ALA A 85 18.24 -20.44 2.63
C ALA A 85 19.49 -20.69 3.49
N VAL A 86 19.32 -21.32 4.66
CA VAL A 86 20.45 -21.68 5.54
C VAL A 86 21.41 -22.67 4.86
N ALA A 87 20.87 -23.61 4.07
CA ALA A 87 21.69 -24.63 3.40
C ALA A 87 22.42 -24.11 2.13
N GLN A 88 21.82 -23.15 1.40
CA GLN A 88 22.28 -22.78 0.06
C GLN A 88 22.87 -21.39 -0.05
N LEU A 89 22.49 -20.46 0.84
CA LEU A 89 22.97 -19.09 0.76
C LEU A 89 24.26 -18.88 1.55
N PRO A 90 25.24 -18.16 0.99
CA PRO A 90 26.42 -17.80 1.75
C PRO A 90 26.06 -16.87 2.92
N PRO A 91 26.81 -16.93 4.03
CA PRO A 91 26.65 -15.98 5.14
C PRO A 91 26.76 -14.53 4.65
N GLY A 92 25.85 -13.67 5.11
CA GLY A 92 25.85 -12.25 4.80
C GLY A 92 24.46 -11.64 4.65
N SER A 93 24.44 -10.40 4.18
CA SER A 93 23.22 -9.58 4.15
C SER A 93 22.07 -10.14 3.32
N GLY A 94 22.35 -11.02 2.35
CA GLY A 94 21.32 -11.71 1.56
C GLY A 94 20.60 -12.77 2.38
N LEU A 95 21.36 -13.65 3.06
CA LEU A 95 20.80 -14.65 3.97
C LEU A 95 20.03 -13.97 5.12
N GLU A 96 20.62 -12.94 5.74
CA GLU A 96 19.95 -12.18 6.80
C GLU A 96 18.60 -11.59 6.36
N ALA A 97 18.53 -11.07 5.13
CA ALA A 97 17.29 -10.51 4.60
C ALA A 97 16.20 -11.58 4.43
N VAL A 98 16.57 -12.78 3.94
CA VAL A 98 15.64 -13.91 3.81
C VAL A 98 15.20 -14.40 5.18
N LEU A 99 16.13 -14.60 6.12
CA LEU A 99 15.81 -15.02 7.49
C LEU A 99 14.92 -14.01 8.20
N LYS A 100 15.14 -12.71 7.98
CA LYS A 100 14.28 -11.66 8.54
C LYS A 100 12.84 -11.75 8.03
N LEU A 101 12.62 -12.07 6.76
CA LEU A 101 11.29 -12.34 6.24
C LEU A 101 10.68 -13.56 6.95
N CYS A 102 11.44 -14.65 7.08
CA CYS A 102 10.98 -15.87 7.74
C CYS A 102 10.59 -15.64 9.22
N HIS A 103 11.41 -14.90 9.97
CA HIS A 103 11.12 -14.55 11.37
C HIS A 103 9.86 -13.68 11.52
N ARG A 104 9.52 -12.91 10.50
CA ARG A 104 8.32 -12.07 10.48
C ARG A 104 7.07 -12.80 9.96
N ALA A 105 7.15 -14.10 9.69
CA ALA A 105 6.01 -14.90 9.23
C ALA A 105 4.73 -14.73 10.06
N PRO A 106 4.77 -14.67 11.42
CA PRO A 106 3.57 -14.46 12.23
C PRO A 106 2.85 -13.15 11.96
N GLU A 107 3.57 -12.11 11.50
CA GLU A 107 2.98 -10.82 11.13
C GLU A 107 2.25 -10.88 9.76
N PHE A 108 2.72 -11.72 8.84
CA PHE A 108 2.07 -11.95 7.55
C PHE A 108 0.87 -12.89 7.63
N VAL A 109 0.90 -13.87 8.56
CA VAL A 109 -0.18 -14.85 8.78
C VAL A 109 -1.50 -14.16 9.12
N LYS A 110 -1.46 -13.03 9.83
CA LYS A 110 -2.66 -12.25 10.19
C LYS A 110 -3.53 -11.88 8.98
N ALA A 111 -2.95 -11.79 7.79
CA ALA A 111 -3.71 -11.49 6.57
C ALA A 111 -4.69 -12.60 6.18
N TYR A 112 -4.48 -13.83 6.64
CA TYR A 112 -5.39 -14.95 6.35
C TYR A 112 -6.66 -14.90 7.19
N ASP A 113 -6.63 -14.22 8.34
CA ASP A 113 -7.82 -13.99 9.18
C ASP A 113 -8.70 -12.88 8.58
N HIS A 114 -8.17 -12.13 7.61
CA HIS A 114 -8.83 -11.02 6.94
C HIS A 114 -8.77 -11.17 5.41
N PRO A 115 -9.57 -12.05 4.78
CA PRO A 115 -9.47 -12.36 3.34
C PRO A 115 -9.69 -11.17 2.41
N SER A 116 -10.42 -10.13 2.88
CA SER A 116 -10.64 -8.89 2.13
C SER A 116 -9.48 -7.91 2.22
N ALA A 117 -8.53 -8.13 3.11
CA ALA A 117 -7.41 -7.22 3.32
C ALA A 117 -6.32 -7.39 2.26
N TYR A 118 -5.74 -6.29 1.83
CA TYR A 118 -4.57 -6.32 0.95
C TYR A 118 -3.35 -6.85 1.70
N ARG A 119 -2.59 -7.74 1.05
CA ARG A 119 -1.33 -8.29 1.58
C ARG A 119 -0.10 -7.49 1.16
N THR A 120 -0.31 -6.49 0.31
CA THR A 120 0.74 -5.57 -0.15
C THR A 120 0.21 -4.14 -0.18
N SER A 121 1.07 -3.16 0.06
CA SER A 121 0.76 -1.73 -0.06
C SER A 121 0.94 -1.18 -1.47
N ASN A 122 1.17 -2.03 -2.47
CA ASN A 122 1.50 -1.61 -3.83
C ASN A 122 0.47 -0.65 -4.45
N MET A 123 -0.80 -0.75 -4.07
CA MET A 123 -1.81 0.22 -4.53
C MET A 123 -1.56 1.61 -3.95
N LEU A 124 -1.21 1.70 -2.67
CA LEU A 124 -0.87 2.96 -2.02
C LEU A 124 0.42 3.56 -2.65
N ASP A 125 1.44 2.73 -2.85
CA ASP A 125 2.71 3.16 -3.45
C ASP A 125 2.48 3.76 -4.85
N ARG A 126 1.61 3.14 -5.67
CA ARG A 126 1.21 3.66 -6.98
C ARG A 126 0.42 4.97 -6.91
N HIS A 127 -0.30 5.22 -5.83
CA HIS A 127 -0.97 6.50 -5.61
C HIS A 127 -0.03 7.57 -5.07
N MET A 128 0.97 7.18 -4.28
CA MET A 128 1.96 8.10 -3.75
C MET A 128 2.96 8.56 -4.82
N GLU A 129 3.31 7.72 -5.81
CA GLU A 129 4.24 8.08 -6.87
C GLU A 129 3.85 9.36 -7.64
N PRO A 130 2.60 9.55 -8.11
CA PRO A 130 2.17 10.82 -8.72
C PRO A 130 2.20 12.01 -7.75
N LEU A 131 1.94 11.78 -6.45
CA LEU A 131 2.09 12.82 -5.43
C LEU A 131 3.55 13.23 -5.25
N ASP A 132 4.46 12.26 -5.15
CA ASP A 132 5.89 12.51 -5.02
C ASP A 132 6.42 13.30 -6.22
N HIS A 133 6.04 12.92 -7.45
CA HIS A 133 6.38 13.68 -8.66
C HIS A 133 5.83 15.12 -8.63
N TYR A 134 4.61 15.30 -8.15
CA TYR A 134 4.03 16.63 -7.98
C TYR A 134 4.82 17.45 -6.95
N LEU A 135 5.13 16.88 -5.78
CA LEU A 135 5.89 17.54 -4.73
C LEU A 135 7.32 17.90 -5.20
N ASP A 136 7.98 16.98 -5.90
CA ASP A 136 9.30 17.23 -6.50
C ASP A 136 9.25 18.37 -7.53
N SER A 137 8.18 18.47 -8.30
CA SER A 137 7.99 19.56 -9.28
C SER A 137 7.79 20.92 -8.60
N CYS A 138 7.17 20.94 -7.43
CA CYS A 138 6.95 22.16 -6.65
C CYS A 138 8.24 22.75 -6.06
N LYS A 139 9.31 21.97 -5.93
CA LYS A 139 10.64 22.27 -5.36
C LYS A 139 10.62 22.87 -3.96
N TYR A 140 9.79 23.90 -3.72
CA TYR A 140 9.64 24.60 -2.44
C TYR A 140 8.20 25.03 -2.21
N PHE A 141 7.78 25.02 -0.96
CA PHE A 141 6.55 25.65 -0.51
C PHE A 141 6.81 27.05 0.09
N HIS A 142 7.94 27.67 -0.27
CA HIS A 142 8.37 28.99 0.19
C HIS A 142 8.34 29.16 1.73
N GLY A 143 8.61 28.07 2.48
CA GLY A 143 8.69 28.09 3.94
C GLY A 143 7.35 28.19 4.67
N HIS A 144 6.23 28.22 3.95
CA HIS A 144 4.91 28.33 4.56
C HIS A 144 4.19 26.99 4.61
N LEU A 145 3.94 26.48 5.81
CA LEU A 145 3.19 25.23 6.05
C LEU A 145 1.84 25.22 5.32
N MET A 146 1.13 26.36 5.37
CA MET A 146 -0.17 26.49 4.70
C MET A 146 -0.09 26.36 3.18
N SER A 147 0.98 26.84 2.55
CA SER A 147 1.18 26.65 1.10
C SER A 147 1.34 25.17 0.75
N GLY A 148 2.08 24.41 1.56
CA GLY A 148 2.21 22.97 1.40
C GLY A 148 0.87 22.25 1.60
N GLU A 149 0.11 22.63 2.61
CA GLU A 149 -1.21 22.06 2.90
C GLU A 149 -2.19 22.31 1.75
N TYR A 150 -2.31 23.55 1.27
CA TYR A 150 -3.17 23.87 0.12
C TYR A 150 -2.73 23.15 -1.15
N SER A 151 -1.44 23.03 -1.37
CA SER A 151 -0.89 22.32 -2.52
C SER A 151 -1.27 20.84 -2.50
N CYS A 152 -1.08 20.17 -1.36
CA CYS A 152 -1.48 18.76 -1.20
C CYS A 152 -3.00 18.56 -1.33
N ARG A 153 -3.80 19.46 -0.76
CA ARG A 153 -5.27 19.42 -0.87
C ARG A 153 -5.72 19.61 -2.32
N SER A 154 -5.12 20.57 -3.05
CA SER A 154 -5.43 20.81 -4.47
C SER A 154 -5.07 19.59 -5.32
N TRP A 155 -3.89 19.00 -5.08
CA TRP A 155 -3.50 17.78 -5.75
C TRP A 155 -4.51 16.63 -5.48
N ALA A 156 -4.89 16.43 -4.22
CA ALA A 156 -5.84 15.39 -3.84
C ALA A 156 -7.21 15.59 -4.50
N LEU A 157 -7.70 16.84 -4.58
CA LEU A 157 -8.94 17.15 -5.28
C LEU A 157 -8.84 16.82 -6.77
N LEU A 158 -7.80 17.30 -7.46
CA LEU A 158 -7.59 17.02 -8.87
C LEU A 158 -7.49 15.52 -9.12
N HIS A 159 -6.67 14.81 -8.34
CA HIS A 159 -6.48 13.36 -8.47
C HIS A 159 -7.80 12.58 -8.29
N ASN A 160 -8.62 12.96 -7.32
CA ASN A 160 -9.88 12.26 -7.05
C ASN A 160 -10.95 12.50 -8.10
N PHE A 161 -10.99 13.68 -8.71
CA PHE A 161 -12.02 14.03 -9.70
C PHE A 161 -11.59 13.73 -11.14
N GLN A 162 -10.28 13.66 -11.42
CA GLN A 162 -9.78 13.34 -12.74
C GLN A 162 -10.29 11.97 -13.21
N PRO A 163 -10.75 11.86 -14.48
CA PRO A 163 -11.20 10.59 -15.03
C PRO A 163 -10.10 9.53 -15.04
N TYR A 164 -10.51 8.29 -14.84
CA TYR A 164 -9.61 7.14 -15.05
C TYR A 164 -9.06 7.13 -16.47
N CYS A 165 -7.84 6.64 -16.63
CA CYS A 165 -7.24 6.46 -17.94
C CYS A 165 -8.12 5.55 -18.83
N PRO A 166 -8.43 5.94 -20.08
CA PRO A 166 -9.23 5.11 -20.99
C PRO A 166 -8.65 3.71 -21.25
N ARG A 167 -7.34 3.53 -21.01
CA ARG A 167 -6.65 2.23 -21.14
C ARG A 167 -6.73 1.36 -19.88
N ALA A 168 -7.31 1.85 -18.80
CA ALA A 168 -7.58 1.00 -17.64
C ALA A 168 -8.56 -0.11 -18.07
N ASN A 169 -8.11 -1.35 -18.03
CA ASN A 169 -8.72 -2.54 -18.64
C ASN A 169 -10.06 -3.01 -18.06
N SER A 170 -10.62 -2.30 -17.14
CA SER A 170 -12.00 -2.45 -16.71
C SER A 170 -12.67 -1.12 -17.02
N ALA A 171 -13.60 -1.10 -17.97
CA ALA A 171 -14.54 0.02 -18.02
C ALA A 171 -15.18 0.12 -16.63
N PRO A 172 -14.66 0.94 -15.75
CA PRO A 172 -15.22 0.98 -14.42
C PRO A 172 -16.62 1.57 -14.57
N ALA A 173 -17.59 1.02 -13.86
CA ALA A 173 -18.90 1.63 -13.70
C ALA A 173 -18.80 3.10 -13.25
N TYR A 174 -17.62 3.49 -12.81
CA TYR A 174 -17.30 4.80 -12.25
C TYR A 174 -16.26 5.54 -13.11
N LYS A 175 -16.48 6.83 -13.34
CA LYS A 175 -15.64 7.70 -14.16
C LYS A 175 -14.35 8.15 -13.46
N SER A 176 -14.36 8.25 -12.14
CA SER A 176 -13.25 8.76 -11.30
C SER A 176 -13.28 8.15 -9.90
N PRO A 177 -12.21 8.31 -9.09
CA PRO A 177 -12.23 7.93 -7.68
C PRO A 177 -13.36 8.57 -6.88
N ALA A 178 -13.61 9.87 -7.08
CA ALA A 178 -14.71 10.57 -6.41
C ALA A 178 -16.09 10.02 -6.80
N HIS A 179 -16.28 9.69 -8.09
CA HIS A 179 -17.53 9.04 -8.53
C HIS A 179 -17.71 7.66 -7.86
N ARG A 180 -16.63 6.90 -7.74
CA ARG A 180 -16.66 5.60 -7.06
C ARG A 180 -17.01 5.72 -5.57
N LEU A 181 -16.46 6.74 -4.90
CA LEU A 181 -16.70 6.97 -3.48
C LEU A 181 -18.13 7.46 -3.22
N ASN A 182 -18.62 8.40 -4.03
CA ASN A 182 -19.89 9.06 -3.81
C ASN A 182 -21.09 8.32 -4.45
N GLY A 183 -20.85 7.46 -5.44
CA GLY A 183 -21.87 6.75 -6.21
C GLY A 183 -22.58 7.60 -7.25
N PHE A 184 -22.25 8.88 -7.38
CA PHE A 184 -22.87 9.82 -8.32
C PHE A 184 -21.90 10.91 -8.77
N VAL A 185 -22.30 11.69 -9.78
CA VAL A 185 -21.61 12.89 -10.27
C VAL A 185 -22.62 14.02 -10.40
N TYR A 186 -22.23 15.25 -10.09
CA TYR A 186 -23.05 16.44 -10.28
C TYR A 186 -23.06 16.91 -11.74
N HIS A 187 -22.01 16.61 -12.50
CA HIS A 187 -21.84 17.00 -13.88
C HIS A 187 -20.99 15.99 -14.66
N ASP A 188 -21.30 15.80 -15.94
CA ASP A 188 -20.55 14.86 -16.80
C ASP A 188 -19.13 15.31 -17.10
N ASN A 189 -18.90 16.62 -17.21
CA ASN A 189 -17.57 17.18 -17.29
C ASN A 189 -16.91 17.15 -15.92
N TRP A 190 -15.77 16.48 -15.81
CA TRP A 190 -15.10 16.23 -14.55
C TRP A 190 -14.65 17.51 -13.82
N LEU A 191 -14.23 18.53 -14.57
CA LEU A 191 -13.81 19.83 -13.98
C LEU A 191 -15.01 20.57 -13.41
N HIS A 192 -16.13 20.60 -14.13
CA HIS A 192 -17.37 21.19 -13.58
C HIS A 192 -17.87 20.41 -12.37
N ASN A 193 -17.77 19.07 -12.39
CA ASN A 193 -18.11 18.23 -11.24
C ASN A 193 -17.23 18.55 -10.02
N LEU A 194 -15.93 18.74 -10.21
CA LEU A 194 -15.01 19.19 -9.15
C LEU A 194 -15.41 20.57 -8.61
N LEU A 195 -15.66 21.55 -9.49
CA LEU A 195 -15.98 22.92 -9.08
C LEU A 195 -17.31 22.98 -8.30
N ILE A 196 -18.33 22.26 -8.74
CA ILE A 196 -19.61 22.13 -8.02
C ILE A 196 -19.37 21.49 -6.65
N SER A 197 -18.68 20.37 -6.59
CA SER A 197 -18.40 19.68 -5.32
C SER A 197 -17.58 20.55 -4.36
N ALA A 198 -16.60 21.29 -4.86
CA ALA A 198 -15.78 22.21 -4.06
C ALA A 198 -16.61 23.39 -3.54
N SER A 199 -17.53 23.94 -4.36
CA SER A 199 -18.40 25.06 -3.96
C SER A 199 -19.37 24.69 -2.84
N MET A 200 -19.73 23.41 -2.74
CA MET A 200 -20.61 22.89 -1.68
C MET A 200 -19.82 22.43 -0.43
N GLY A 201 -18.54 22.72 -0.33
CA GLY A 201 -17.70 22.31 0.81
C GLY A 201 -17.56 20.81 0.97
N GLY A 202 -17.87 20.03 -0.07
CA GLY A 202 -17.83 18.56 -0.04
C GLY A 202 -19.05 17.91 0.67
N TYR A 203 -20.03 18.70 1.08
CA TYR A 203 -21.24 18.15 1.69
C TYR A 203 -22.29 17.77 0.64
N ARG A 204 -22.93 16.65 0.85
CA ARG A 204 -24.11 16.20 0.12
C ARG A 204 -25.32 16.95 0.69
N GLN A 205 -26.04 17.71 -0.14
CA GLN A 205 -27.39 18.19 0.21
C GLN A 205 -28.41 17.07 0.02
#